data_fff1bc129a5d0af726f32eafbcad674e
#
_entry.id   fff1bc129a5d0af726f32eafbcad674e
#
_cell.length_a   1.000
_cell.length_b   1.000
_cell.length_c   1.000
_cell.angle_alpha   90.00
_cell.angle_beta   90.00
_cell.angle_gamma   90.00
#
_symmetry.space_group_name_H-M   'P 1'
#
loop_
_entity.id
_entity.type
_entity.pdbx_description
1 polymer ?
#
loop_
_entity_poly.entity_id
_entity_poly.type
_entity_poly.pdbx_seq_one_letter_code
_entity_poly.pdbx_strand_id
1 'polypeptide(L)'
;MVAVVGAEIYLSHTMAPRFPLPFYNRLYPYVMFRPMESYTYETPETFEMSHFKSRIFVYSNEDGFRIPAPGYKLPKAKPPRQLRIAALGGSLVQLASTFDTTMPGALKLLLQRRYPGRDIEVINAGIQSSVSRQSLVQLVTTVVDYHPDMVILYDGGNDIGLPFTYESRPNFPYNFQTMEEAWDDYRQERRASLFRVAWERSYLARALRERFSPGRRKLVPTADDPFAGTNAVPVSRILSDQNLVRGQIAAYLSNWRKVVELSRAYHYKPVCILTPASGGLDEPFALPRMMKSFRLSRETALEWIHAFRILYDEAGRQIDGLRQPDAVFLNMTDDLQPAEKYFWDLAHVYDEANTTIAERIYVAIRPAVEDALATVAREPLTGAPAESER
;
A
#
# COMPACT_ATOMS: atom_id res chain seq x y z
N MET A 1 4.21 46.90 4.71
CA MET A 1 3.16 45.98 5.19
C MET A 1 2.25 45.53 4.09
N VAL A 2 1.59 46.41 3.32
CA VAL A 2 0.66 46.03 2.20
C VAL A 2 1.32 45.13 1.15
N ALA A 3 2.55 45.43 0.72
CA ALA A 3 3.28 44.62 -0.26
C ALA A 3 3.60 43.19 0.25
N VAL A 4 3.90 43.03 1.53
CA VAL A 4 4.17 41.73 2.16
C VAL A 4 2.87 40.90 2.24
N VAL A 5 1.76 41.50 2.62
CA VAL A 5 0.44 40.84 2.66
C VAL A 5 -0.01 40.46 1.24
N GLY A 6 0.17 41.34 0.26
CA GLY A 6 -0.14 41.06 -1.13
C GLY A 6 0.69 39.90 -1.70
N ALA A 7 1.98 39.86 -1.39
CA ALA A 7 2.88 38.76 -1.79
C ALA A 7 2.46 37.43 -1.12
N GLU A 8 2.11 37.45 0.16
CA GLU A 8 1.64 36.26 0.88
C GLU A 8 0.34 35.70 0.27
N ILE A 9 -0.64 36.58 -0.01
CA ILE A 9 -1.91 36.18 -0.66
C ILE A 9 -1.63 35.61 -2.06
N TYR A 10 -0.82 36.27 -2.87
CA TYR A 10 -0.48 35.77 -4.21
C TYR A 10 0.18 34.40 -4.14
N LEU A 11 1.18 34.22 -3.27
CA LEU A 11 1.91 32.96 -3.11
C LEU A 11 1.01 31.85 -2.53
N SER A 12 0.07 32.18 -1.66
CA SER A 12 -0.87 31.18 -1.14
C SER A 12 -1.79 30.57 -2.20
N HIS A 13 -2.02 31.32 -3.29
CA HIS A 13 -2.83 30.86 -4.43
C HIS A 13 -2.00 30.16 -5.53
N THR A 14 -0.72 30.48 -5.60
CA THR A 14 0.15 30.00 -6.69
C THR A 14 1.11 28.89 -6.27
N MET A 15 1.43 28.78 -4.97
CA MET A 15 2.26 27.71 -4.44
C MET A 15 1.39 26.55 -3.97
N ALA A 16 1.83 25.32 -4.27
CA ALA A 16 1.19 24.13 -3.75
C ALA A 16 1.10 24.16 -2.21
N PRO A 17 -0.01 23.73 -1.61
CA PRO A 17 -0.13 23.64 -0.16
C PRO A 17 1.00 22.78 0.40
N ARG A 18 1.48 23.15 1.60
CA ARG A 18 2.48 22.35 2.32
C ARG A 18 1.77 21.21 3.02
N PHE A 19 1.79 20.03 2.40
CA PHE A 19 1.34 18.80 3.05
C PHE A 19 2.58 18.00 3.47
N PRO A 20 2.93 17.99 4.74
CA PRO A 20 4.08 17.21 5.23
C PRO A 20 3.89 15.71 5.10
N LEU A 21 2.62 15.26 5.07
CA LEU A 21 2.24 13.86 4.92
C LEU A 21 1.11 13.74 3.90
N PRO A 22 0.95 12.58 3.26
CA PRO A 22 -0.27 12.28 2.53
C PRO A 22 -1.47 12.58 3.44
N PHE A 23 -2.29 13.54 3.05
CA PHE A 23 -3.39 14.08 3.88
C PHE A 23 -4.46 13.02 4.23
N TYR A 24 -4.46 11.90 3.54
CA TYR A 24 -5.34 10.75 3.76
C TYR A 24 -4.80 9.74 4.79
N ASN A 25 -3.58 9.93 5.30
CA ASN A 25 -2.98 9.08 6.32
C ASN A 25 -2.60 9.88 7.56
N ARG A 26 -2.75 9.28 8.74
CA ARG A 26 -2.23 9.81 10.02
C ARG A 26 -1.03 9.02 10.47
N LEU A 27 -0.14 9.66 11.21
CA LEU A 27 0.93 8.96 11.91
C LEU A 27 0.34 7.97 12.92
N TYR A 28 0.80 6.75 12.84
CA TYR A 28 0.43 5.70 13.77
C TYR A 28 1.69 5.07 14.35
N PRO A 29 1.80 4.89 15.69
CA PRO A 29 3.08 4.62 16.35
C PRO A 29 3.85 3.42 15.81
N TYR A 30 3.15 2.37 15.37
CA TYR A 30 3.80 1.12 14.96
C TYR A 30 3.74 0.88 13.46
N VAL A 31 2.69 1.37 12.79
CA VAL A 31 2.49 1.18 11.35
C VAL A 31 3.00 2.36 10.55
N MET A 32 3.31 3.48 11.23
CA MET A 32 3.77 4.77 10.71
C MET A 32 2.68 5.58 9.99
N PHE A 33 1.80 4.97 9.20
CA PHE A 33 0.62 5.59 8.62
C PHE A 33 -0.64 4.81 9.01
N ARG A 34 -1.71 5.54 9.18
CA ARG A 34 -3.04 4.98 9.41
C ARG A 34 -4.03 5.74 8.52
N PRO A 35 -4.95 5.07 7.82
CA PRO A 35 -6.00 5.74 7.10
C PRO A 35 -6.80 6.66 8.03
N MET A 36 -7.21 7.83 7.55
CA MET A 36 -8.14 8.71 8.27
C MET A 36 -9.51 8.02 8.35
N GLU A 37 -10.34 8.41 9.32
CA GLU A 37 -11.69 7.85 9.50
C GLU A 37 -12.54 7.92 8.22
N SER A 38 -12.39 8.99 7.48
CA SER A 38 -12.97 9.10 6.12
C SER A 38 -12.26 10.19 5.36
N TYR A 39 -12.04 10.00 4.10
CA TYR A 39 -11.43 11.02 3.25
C TYR A 39 -11.91 10.88 1.81
N THR A 40 -11.78 11.97 1.07
CA THR A 40 -12.00 11.99 -0.36
C THR A 40 -10.65 12.01 -1.05
N TYR A 41 -10.43 11.08 -1.95
CA TYR A 41 -9.26 11.07 -2.82
C TYR A 41 -9.64 11.75 -4.13
N GLU A 42 -9.02 12.89 -4.39
CA GLU A 42 -9.08 13.56 -5.69
C GLU A 42 -7.83 13.14 -6.48
N THR A 43 -8.07 12.50 -7.59
CA THR A 43 -6.97 12.14 -8.49
C THR A 43 -6.38 13.42 -9.08
N PRO A 44 -5.05 13.62 -9.04
CA PRO A 44 -4.43 14.75 -9.70
C PRO A 44 -4.82 14.78 -11.18
N GLU A 45 -5.19 15.93 -11.70
CA GLU A 45 -5.51 16.13 -13.13
C GLU A 45 -4.36 15.75 -14.07
N THR A 46 -3.14 15.68 -13.54
CA THR A 46 -1.92 15.29 -14.26
C THR A 46 -1.83 13.80 -14.61
N PHE A 47 -2.61 12.94 -13.95
CA PHE A 47 -2.76 11.56 -14.39
C PHE A 47 -3.91 11.49 -15.38
N GLU A 48 -3.64 11.04 -16.59
CA GLU A 48 -4.66 10.77 -17.63
C GLU A 48 -5.57 9.61 -17.22
N MET A 49 -6.22 9.77 -16.08
CA MET A 49 -7.14 8.80 -15.53
C MET A 49 -8.53 9.08 -16.09
N SER A 50 -8.73 8.72 -17.35
CA SER A 50 -10.03 8.88 -18.00
C SER A 50 -11.18 8.15 -17.29
N HIS A 51 -10.86 7.19 -16.41
CA HIS A 51 -11.86 6.40 -15.66
C HIS A 51 -12.17 6.94 -14.26
N PHE A 52 -11.26 7.71 -13.63
CA PHE A 52 -11.49 8.30 -12.30
C PHE A 52 -11.79 9.80 -12.38
N LYS A 53 -12.71 10.21 -13.24
CA LYS A 53 -13.23 11.60 -13.24
C LYS A 53 -14.03 11.95 -12.00
N SER A 54 -14.18 11.02 -11.06
CA SER A 54 -14.97 11.20 -9.85
C SER A 54 -14.10 11.10 -8.61
N ARG A 55 -14.48 11.84 -7.59
CA ARG A 55 -13.90 11.75 -6.26
C ARG A 55 -14.11 10.35 -5.71
N ILE A 56 -13.03 9.70 -5.27
CA ILE A 56 -13.11 8.44 -4.56
C ILE A 56 -13.36 8.74 -3.10
N PHE A 57 -14.49 8.27 -2.56
CA PHE A 57 -14.78 8.34 -1.14
C PHE A 57 -14.25 7.08 -0.45
N VAL A 58 -13.35 7.28 0.52
CA VAL A 58 -12.83 6.21 1.35
C VAL A 58 -13.38 6.40 2.75
N TYR A 59 -14.24 5.48 3.16
CA TYR A 59 -14.73 5.40 4.54
C TYR A 59 -13.86 4.41 5.31
N SER A 60 -13.50 4.78 6.54
CA SER A 60 -12.71 3.91 7.40
C SER A 60 -13.35 3.82 8.79
N ASN A 61 -13.19 2.67 9.44
CA ASN A 61 -13.56 2.52 10.84
C ASN A 61 -12.50 3.11 11.78
N GLU A 62 -12.70 2.97 13.08
CA GLU A 62 -11.79 3.45 14.12
C GLU A 62 -10.39 2.84 14.07
N ASP A 63 -10.26 1.61 13.58
CA ASP A 63 -8.98 0.92 13.39
C ASP A 63 -8.33 1.22 12.03
N GLY A 64 -8.96 2.07 11.21
CA GLY A 64 -8.45 2.51 9.92
C GLY A 64 -8.72 1.53 8.79
N PHE A 65 -9.53 0.51 8.98
CA PHE A 65 -9.93 -0.39 7.89
C PHE A 65 -10.95 0.26 6.97
N ARG A 66 -10.77 0.12 5.68
CA ARG A 66 -11.74 0.62 4.72
C ARG A 66 -13.05 -0.15 4.85
N ILE A 67 -14.16 0.58 4.95
CA ILE A 67 -15.51 0.05 5.10
C ILE A 67 -16.40 0.48 3.92
N PRO A 68 -17.52 -0.28 3.64
CA PRO A 68 -18.39 0.03 2.52
C PRO A 68 -19.08 1.38 2.60
N ALA A 69 -19.49 1.78 3.80
CA ALA A 69 -20.25 3.00 4.03
C ALA A 69 -20.10 3.50 5.47
N PRO A 70 -20.41 4.78 5.76
CA PRO A 70 -20.47 5.28 7.12
C PRO A 70 -21.41 4.46 7.99
N GLY A 71 -20.97 4.16 9.21
CA GLY A 71 -21.77 3.38 10.16
C GLY A 71 -21.76 1.86 9.93
N TYR A 72 -21.04 1.37 8.93
CA TYR A 72 -20.81 -0.08 8.78
C TYR A 72 -20.16 -0.65 10.04
N LYS A 73 -20.73 -1.72 10.57
CA LYS A 73 -20.26 -2.35 11.80
C LYS A 73 -19.33 -3.52 11.47
N LEU A 74 -18.11 -3.42 11.93
CA LEU A 74 -17.11 -4.49 11.88
C LEU A 74 -16.68 -4.80 13.32
N PRO A 75 -17.39 -5.66 14.05
CA PRO A 75 -17.06 -5.96 15.43
C PRO A 75 -15.76 -6.77 15.53
N LYS A 76 -14.92 -6.51 16.54
CA LYS A 76 -13.72 -7.33 16.80
C LYS A 76 -14.12 -8.77 17.09
N ALA A 77 -15.08 -8.96 18.01
CA ALA A 77 -15.62 -10.28 18.27
C ALA A 77 -16.29 -10.85 17.00
N LYS A 78 -15.75 -11.96 16.51
CA LYS A 78 -16.26 -12.62 15.30
C LYS A 78 -17.62 -13.25 15.58
N PRO A 79 -18.68 -12.94 14.79
CA PRO A 79 -19.96 -13.64 14.90
C PRO A 79 -19.80 -15.16 14.71
N PRO A 80 -20.58 -15.99 15.44
CA PRO A 80 -20.57 -17.42 15.22
C PRO A 80 -20.87 -17.78 13.78
N ARG A 81 -20.19 -18.79 13.26
CA ARG A 81 -20.32 -19.28 11.86
C ARG A 81 -19.95 -18.30 10.77
N GLN A 82 -19.37 -17.16 11.09
CA GLN A 82 -18.82 -16.24 10.09
C GLN A 82 -17.45 -16.72 9.63
N LEU A 83 -17.24 -16.81 8.33
CA LEU A 83 -15.90 -16.88 7.74
C LEU A 83 -15.35 -15.44 7.64
N ARG A 84 -14.23 -15.19 8.28
CA ARG A 84 -13.58 -13.87 8.27
C ARG A 84 -12.20 -13.94 7.62
N ILE A 85 -12.02 -13.15 6.57
CA ILE A 85 -10.75 -13.01 5.84
C ILE A 85 -10.26 -11.58 6.06
N ALA A 86 -8.98 -11.39 6.36
CA ALA A 86 -8.37 -10.06 6.41
C ALA A 86 -7.35 -9.91 5.29
N ALA A 87 -7.46 -8.83 4.50
CA ALA A 87 -6.54 -8.51 3.43
C ALA A 87 -5.69 -7.29 3.81
N LEU A 88 -4.37 -7.49 3.87
CA LEU A 88 -3.36 -6.48 4.18
C LEU A 88 -2.52 -6.19 2.94
N GLY A 89 -1.99 -4.98 2.86
CA GLY A 89 -1.09 -4.55 1.79
C GLY A 89 -1.13 -3.03 1.58
N GLY A 90 -0.66 -2.60 0.43
CA GLY A 90 -0.56 -1.20 0.05
C GLY A 90 -1.84 -0.64 -0.61
N SER A 91 -1.62 0.33 -1.49
CA SER A 91 -2.69 0.98 -2.27
C SER A 91 -3.50 0.00 -3.12
N LEU A 92 -2.90 -1.08 -3.61
CA LEU A 92 -3.60 -2.12 -4.39
C LEU A 92 -4.65 -2.90 -3.57
N VAL A 93 -4.56 -2.91 -2.24
CA VAL A 93 -5.61 -3.43 -1.37
C VAL A 93 -6.63 -2.35 -1.05
N GLN A 94 -6.16 -1.14 -0.72
CA GLN A 94 -7.02 -0.08 -0.22
C GLN A 94 -7.85 0.60 -1.30
N LEU A 95 -7.25 0.88 -2.49
CA LEU A 95 -7.85 1.79 -3.47
C LEU A 95 -8.70 1.06 -4.52
N ALA A 96 -9.81 1.67 -4.83
CA ALA A 96 -10.69 1.51 -5.98
C ALA A 96 -11.80 2.56 -5.87
N SER A 97 -12.65 2.72 -6.87
CA SER A 97 -13.74 3.70 -6.86
C SER A 97 -14.71 3.50 -5.69
N THR A 98 -15.05 2.25 -5.39
CA THR A 98 -15.93 1.88 -4.26
C THR A 98 -15.26 0.81 -3.40
N PHE A 99 -15.85 0.48 -2.25
CA PHE A 99 -15.40 -0.67 -1.45
C PHE A 99 -15.53 -1.98 -2.25
N ASP A 100 -16.66 -2.19 -2.89
CA ASP A 100 -16.97 -3.43 -3.61
C ASP A 100 -16.07 -3.68 -4.82
N THR A 101 -15.49 -2.62 -5.37
CA THR A 101 -14.54 -2.71 -6.49
C THR A 101 -13.07 -2.77 -6.04
N THR A 102 -12.78 -2.70 -4.74
CA THR A 102 -11.45 -3.07 -4.23
C THR A 102 -11.20 -4.57 -4.38
N MET A 103 -9.95 -5.02 -4.38
CA MET A 103 -9.64 -6.46 -4.39
C MET A 103 -10.35 -7.21 -3.24
N PRO A 104 -10.31 -6.76 -1.96
CA PRO A 104 -11.06 -7.42 -0.89
C PRO A 104 -12.58 -7.39 -1.07
N GLY A 105 -13.15 -6.28 -1.55
CA GLY A 105 -14.57 -6.16 -1.83
C GLY A 105 -15.01 -7.09 -2.96
N ALA A 106 -14.28 -7.13 -4.06
CA ALA A 106 -14.52 -8.03 -5.18
C ALA A 106 -14.43 -9.51 -4.74
N LEU A 107 -13.44 -9.85 -3.90
CA LEU A 107 -13.31 -11.19 -3.32
C LEU A 107 -14.51 -11.53 -2.42
N LYS A 108 -14.97 -10.62 -1.57
CA LYS A 108 -16.16 -10.79 -0.72
C LYS A 108 -17.38 -11.11 -1.57
N LEU A 109 -17.65 -10.30 -2.58
CA LEU A 109 -18.79 -10.49 -3.50
C LEU A 109 -18.69 -11.83 -4.26
N LEU A 110 -17.49 -12.22 -4.69
CA LEU A 110 -17.26 -13.49 -5.36
C LEU A 110 -17.58 -14.67 -4.43
N LEU A 111 -17.05 -14.62 -3.19
CA LEU A 111 -17.30 -15.68 -2.20
C LEU A 111 -18.78 -15.79 -1.82
N GLN A 112 -19.47 -14.67 -1.61
CA GLN A 112 -20.90 -14.65 -1.31
C GLN A 112 -21.75 -15.28 -2.45
N ARG A 113 -21.36 -15.03 -3.71
CA ARG A 113 -22.01 -15.67 -4.86
C ARG A 113 -21.72 -17.16 -4.96
N ARG A 114 -20.50 -17.59 -4.61
CA ARG A 114 -20.09 -19.01 -4.67
C ARG A 114 -20.65 -19.84 -3.52
N TYR A 115 -20.86 -19.21 -2.36
CA TYR A 115 -21.34 -19.87 -1.14
C TYR A 115 -22.59 -19.17 -0.57
N PRO A 116 -23.74 -19.25 -1.30
CA PRO A 116 -24.95 -18.55 -0.88
C PRO A 116 -25.41 -19.04 0.50
N GLY A 117 -25.90 -18.12 1.32
CA GLY A 117 -26.35 -18.39 2.69
C GLY A 117 -25.23 -18.56 3.72
N ARG A 118 -23.95 -18.39 3.34
CA ARG A 118 -22.84 -18.31 4.28
C ARG A 118 -22.56 -16.86 4.69
N ASP A 119 -22.29 -16.65 5.97
CA ASP A 119 -21.82 -15.35 6.46
C ASP A 119 -20.32 -15.24 6.18
N ILE A 120 -19.94 -14.32 5.28
CA ILE A 120 -18.56 -14.13 4.84
C ILE A 120 -18.22 -12.64 4.93
N GLU A 121 -17.19 -12.34 5.71
CA GLU A 121 -16.62 -11.01 5.83
C GLU A 121 -15.20 -10.98 5.28
N VAL A 122 -14.89 -9.96 4.45
CA VAL A 122 -13.53 -9.70 3.97
C VAL A 122 -13.13 -8.28 4.37
N ILE A 123 -12.23 -8.20 5.34
CA ILE A 123 -11.73 -6.94 5.89
C ILE A 123 -10.71 -6.34 4.91
N ASN A 124 -10.91 -5.08 4.55
CA ASN A 124 -9.91 -4.31 3.81
C ASN A 124 -9.03 -3.54 4.79
N ALA A 125 -7.88 -4.12 5.13
CA ALA A 125 -6.86 -3.53 6.02
C ALA A 125 -5.70 -2.90 5.23
N GLY A 126 -5.90 -2.55 3.95
CA GLY A 126 -4.90 -1.89 3.13
C GLY A 126 -4.57 -0.49 3.62
N ILE A 127 -3.28 -0.13 3.53
CA ILE A 127 -2.77 1.22 3.84
C ILE A 127 -1.93 1.70 2.66
N GLN A 128 -2.29 2.83 2.07
CA GLN A 128 -1.52 3.40 0.95
C GLN A 128 -0.04 3.55 1.31
N SER A 129 0.82 3.30 0.33
CA SER A 129 2.27 3.43 0.45
C SER A 129 2.91 2.54 1.53
N SER A 130 2.20 1.53 2.05
CA SER A 130 2.78 0.60 3.01
C SER A 130 3.63 -0.47 2.33
N VAL A 131 4.64 -0.94 3.05
CA VAL A 131 5.45 -2.10 2.73
C VAL A 131 5.03 -3.29 3.59
N SER A 132 5.43 -4.50 3.22
CA SER A 132 5.08 -5.74 3.93
C SER A 132 5.42 -5.73 5.43
N ARG A 133 6.47 -5.02 5.83
CA ARG A 133 6.81 -4.86 7.26
C ARG A 133 5.73 -4.09 8.02
N GLN A 134 5.16 -3.06 7.42
CA GLN A 134 4.07 -2.30 8.03
C GLN A 134 2.80 -3.16 8.12
N SER A 135 2.51 -3.94 7.08
CA SER A 135 1.42 -4.93 7.11
C SER A 135 1.62 -5.98 8.21
N LEU A 136 2.86 -6.46 8.42
CA LEU A 136 3.18 -7.38 9.52
C LEU A 136 2.94 -6.74 10.90
N VAL A 137 3.34 -5.48 11.10
CA VAL A 137 3.08 -4.76 12.36
C VAL A 137 1.58 -4.57 12.56
N GLN A 138 0.84 -4.15 11.54
CA GLN A 138 -0.62 -3.99 11.60
C GLN A 138 -1.33 -5.32 11.89
N LEU A 139 -0.85 -6.42 11.33
CA LEU A 139 -1.36 -7.76 11.61
C LEU A 139 -1.31 -8.04 13.12
N VAL A 140 -0.14 -7.87 13.73
CA VAL A 140 0.09 -8.22 15.14
C VAL A 140 -0.58 -7.26 16.12
N THR A 141 -0.67 -5.97 15.76
CA THR A 141 -1.18 -4.93 16.69
C THR A 141 -2.67 -4.68 16.57
N THR A 142 -3.31 -5.13 15.49
CA THR A 142 -4.71 -4.77 15.22
C THR A 142 -5.52 -5.89 14.59
N VAL A 143 -5.02 -6.49 13.50
CA VAL A 143 -5.83 -7.41 12.68
C VAL A 143 -6.14 -8.72 13.41
N VAL A 144 -5.21 -9.23 14.21
CA VAL A 144 -5.41 -10.47 14.99
C VAL A 144 -6.56 -10.36 15.99
N ASP A 145 -6.86 -9.15 16.51
CA ASP A 145 -7.98 -8.90 17.42
C ASP A 145 -9.35 -9.12 16.76
N TYR A 146 -9.39 -9.19 15.43
CA TYR A 146 -10.60 -9.47 14.67
C TYR A 146 -10.80 -10.97 14.40
N HIS A 147 -9.93 -11.83 14.92
CA HIS A 147 -9.98 -13.28 14.80
C HIS A 147 -10.23 -13.77 13.35
N PRO A 148 -9.39 -13.37 12.36
CA PRO A 148 -9.55 -13.82 11.00
C PRO A 148 -9.26 -15.32 10.88
N ASP A 149 -10.06 -16.03 10.08
CA ASP A 149 -9.78 -17.43 9.71
C ASP A 149 -8.70 -17.51 8.62
N MET A 150 -8.54 -16.43 7.86
CA MET A 150 -7.54 -16.34 6.80
C MET A 150 -6.96 -14.92 6.74
N VAL A 151 -5.65 -14.82 6.53
CA VAL A 151 -4.94 -13.56 6.34
C VAL A 151 -4.29 -13.55 4.96
N ILE A 152 -4.70 -12.61 4.12
CA ILE A 152 -4.11 -12.35 2.80
C ILE A 152 -3.13 -11.19 2.94
N LEU A 153 -1.85 -11.43 2.66
CA LEU A 153 -0.85 -10.41 2.48
C LEU A 153 -0.63 -10.22 0.97
N TYR A 154 -1.14 -9.10 0.43
CA TYR A 154 -1.11 -8.76 -0.99
C TYR A 154 -0.24 -7.53 -1.20
N ASP A 155 1.04 -7.75 -1.47
CA ASP A 155 2.08 -6.73 -1.51
C ASP A 155 3.20 -7.06 -2.51
N GLY A 156 4.30 -6.31 -2.46
CA GLY A 156 5.51 -6.51 -3.25
C GLY A 156 5.97 -5.28 -4.01
N GLY A 157 5.06 -4.53 -4.63
CA GLY A 157 5.45 -3.36 -5.44
C GLY A 157 6.28 -2.33 -4.65
N ASN A 158 5.83 -1.98 -3.45
CA ASN A 158 6.54 -1.05 -2.58
C ASN A 158 7.81 -1.65 -1.95
N ASP A 159 7.85 -2.96 -1.75
CA ASP A 159 8.98 -3.65 -1.12
C ASP A 159 10.12 -3.91 -2.09
N ILE A 160 9.80 -4.23 -3.34
CA ILE A 160 10.76 -4.75 -4.32
C ILE A 160 11.47 -3.62 -5.06
N GLY A 161 10.71 -2.68 -5.63
CA GLY A 161 11.25 -1.65 -6.52
C GLY A 161 11.65 -0.37 -5.80
N LEU A 162 10.83 0.12 -4.90
CA LEU A 162 10.95 1.44 -4.33
C LEU A 162 12.19 1.66 -3.44
N PRO A 163 12.70 0.68 -2.68
CA PRO A 163 13.95 0.86 -1.93
C PRO A 163 15.15 1.20 -2.80
N PHE A 164 15.13 0.82 -4.08
CA PHE A 164 16.20 1.15 -5.01
C PHE A 164 16.07 2.57 -5.59
N THR A 165 14.87 3.16 -5.52
CA THR A 165 14.61 4.50 -6.05
C THR A 165 14.85 5.60 -5.02
N TYR A 166 14.66 5.30 -3.73
CA TYR A 166 14.79 6.29 -2.65
C TYR A 166 16.02 6.05 -1.79
N GLU A 167 16.12 4.89 -1.20
CA GLU A 167 17.23 4.48 -0.37
C GLU A 167 17.25 2.96 -0.23
N SER A 168 18.43 2.35 -0.33
CA SER A 168 18.57 0.89 -0.22
C SER A 168 18.51 0.42 1.24
N ARG A 169 17.41 0.70 1.93
CA ARG A 169 17.14 0.17 3.26
C ARG A 169 16.04 -0.88 3.20
N PRO A 170 16.36 -2.18 3.19
CA PRO A 170 15.35 -3.21 3.22
C PRO A 170 14.37 -3.03 4.38
N ASN A 171 13.08 -3.22 4.11
CA ASN A 171 12.00 -3.11 5.10
C ASN A 171 11.71 -1.69 5.66
N PHE A 172 12.35 -0.65 5.17
CA PHE A 172 11.95 0.71 5.51
C PHE A 172 10.66 1.09 4.77
N PRO A 173 9.78 1.88 5.39
CA PRO A 173 8.61 2.41 4.72
C PRO A 173 9.02 3.19 3.48
N TYR A 174 8.25 3.05 2.43
CA TYR A 174 8.49 3.72 1.16
C TYR A 174 8.73 5.22 1.29
N ASN A 175 7.98 5.90 2.13
CA ASN A 175 8.08 7.36 2.34
C ASN A 175 8.61 7.72 3.73
N PHE A 176 9.56 6.94 4.25
CA PHE A 176 10.17 7.18 5.56
C PHE A 176 10.80 8.59 5.68
N GLN A 177 11.35 9.12 4.59
CA GLN A 177 11.91 10.47 4.57
C GLN A 177 10.87 11.55 4.85
N THR A 178 9.67 11.44 4.24
CA THR A 178 8.55 12.33 4.52
C THR A 178 8.16 12.30 5.99
N MET A 179 8.32 11.14 6.62
CA MET A 179 7.99 10.97 8.03
C MET A 179 9.04 11.53 8.95
N GLU A 180 10.32 11.38 8.62
CA GLU A 180 11.40 12.04 9.34
C GLU A 180 11.22 13.56 9.32
N GLU A 181 10.90 14.13 8.16
CA GLU A 181 10.60 15.56 8.04
C GLU A 181 9.38 15.97 8.87
N ALA A 182 8.30 15.18 8.86
CA ALA A 182 7.12 15.48 9.66
C ALA A 182 7.40 15.42 11.18
N TRP A 183 8.26 14.49 11.63
CA TRP A 183 8.70 14.43 13.01
C TRP A 183 9.56 15.61 13.39
N ASP A 184 10.43 16.05 12.51
CA ASP A 184 11.27 17.22 12.73
C ASP A 184 10.44 18.49 12.78
N ASP A 185 9.48 18.66 11.88
CA ASP A 185 8.52 19.77 11.90
C ASP A 185 7.72 19.78 13.23
N TYR A 186 7.20 18.62 13.65
CA TYR A 186 6.48 18.49 14.92
C TYR A 186 7.33 18.86 16.15
N ARG A 187 8.59 18.43 16.18
CA ARG A 187 9.54 18.79 17.26
C ARG A 187 9.84 20.27 17.26
N GLN A 188 9.96 20.87 16.08
CA GLN A 188 10.25 22.29 15.93
C GLN A 188 9.03 23.15 16.33
N GLU A 189 7.81 22.76 15.95
CA GLU A 189 6.59 23.46 16.33
C GLU A 189 6.40 23.51 17.86
N ARG A 190 6.71 22.44 18.57
CA ARG A 190 6.64 22.42 20.05
C ARG A 190 7.64 23.33 20.75
N ARG A 191 8.73 23.68 20.08
CA ARG A 191 9.81 24.54 20.63
C ARG A 191 9.80 25.95 20.09
N ALA A 192 8.91 26.25 19.15
CA ALA A 192 8.94 27.50 18.43
C ALA A 192 8.21 28.63 19.18
N SER A 193 8.80 29.83 19.16
CA SER A 193 8.08 31.04 19.51
C SER A 193 6.98 31.33 18.48
N LEU A 194 5.91 32.06 18.88
CA LEU A 194 4.84 32.48 17.99
C LEU A 194 5.34 33.13 16.69
N PHE A 195 6.43 33.91 16.78
CA PHE A 195 7.05 34.53 15.62
C PHE A 195 7.63 33.49 14.65
N ARG A 196 8.27 32.44 15.17
CA ARG A 196 8.84 31.38 14.35
C ARG A 196 7.74 30.56 13.68
N VAL A 197 6.65 30.27 14.37
CA VAL A 197 5.48 29.58 13.80
C VAL A 197 4.86 30.41 12.67
N ALA A 198 4.68 31.73 12.86
CA ALA A 198 4.18 32.63 11.83
C ALA A 198 5.13 32.68 10.62
N TRP A 199 6.45 32.73 10.84
CA TRP A 199 7.46 32.72 9.79
C TRP A 199 7.48 31.41 9.00
N GLU A 200 7.36 30.27 9.68
CA GLU A 200 7.37 28.95 9.04
C GLU A 200 6.09 28.67 8.26
N ARG A 201 4.96 29.25 8.66
CA ARG A 201 3.68 29.16 7.94
C ARG A 201 3.56 30.15 6.78
N SER A 202 4.43 31.15 6.70
CA SER A 202 4.41 32.16 5.64
C SER A 202 4.88 31.56 4.30
N TYR A 203 4.06 31.73 3.28
CA TYR A 203 4.39 31.34 1.90
C TYR A 203 5.57 32.18 1.37
N LEU A 204 5.64 33.47 1.75
CA LEU A 204 6.75 34.34 1.41
C LEU A 204 8.07 33.84 2.01
N ALA A 205 8.06 33.48 3.29
CA ALA A 205 9.24 32.93 3.96
C ALA A 205 9.69 31.61 3.33
N ARG A 206 8.72 30.78 2.89
CA ARG A 206 8.97 29.56 2.14
C ARG A 206 9.62 29.85 0.78
N ALA A 207 9.06 30.76 0.00
CA ALA A 207 9.61 31.15 -1.29
C ALA A 207 11.03 31.70 -1.18
N LEU A 208 11.32 32.51 -0.15
CA LEU A 208 12.66 33.01 0.12
C LEU A 208 13.63 31.87 0.50
N ARG A 209 13.23 30.95 1.35
CA ARG A 209 14.05 29.77 1.69
C ARG A 209 14.37 28.93 0.48
N GLU A 210 13.38 28.62 -0.34
CA GLU A 210 13.56 27.82 -1.57
C GLU A 210 14.51 28.52 -2.56
N ARG A 211 14.46 29.86 -2.63
CA ARG A 211 15.34 30.67 -3.49
C ARG A 211 16.77 30.78 -3.00
N PHE A 212 16.96 30.92 -1.69
CA PHE A 212 18.27 31.23 -1.10
C PHE A 212 18.96 30.05 -0.38
N SER A 213 18.29 28.89 -0.31
CA SER A 213 18.86 27.65 0.23
C SER A 213 18.77 26.51 -0.79
N PRO A 214 19.47 26.63 -1.93
CA PRO A 214 19.38 25.62 -3.00
C PRO A 214 19.96 24.26 -2.62
N GLY A 215 20.57 24.12 -1.44
CA GLY A 215 21.22 22.90 -0.98
C GLY A 215 20.33 21.96 -0.13
N ARG A 216 19.14 22.38 0.33
CA ARG A 216 18.16 21.45 0.87
C ARG A 216 17.41 20.83 -0.31
N ARG A 217 17.90 19.68 -0.77
CA ARG A 217 17.22 18.89 -1.78
C ARG A 217 15.80 18.63 -1.31
N LYS A 218 14.83 18.76 -2.21
CA LYS A 218 13.48 18.25 -1.99
C LYS A 218 13.61 16.74 -1.78
N LEU A 219 13.61 16.32 -0.51
CA LEU A 219 13.67 14.90 -0.14
C LEU A 219 12.32 14.22 -0.36
N VAL A 220 11.26 15.00 -0.60
CA VAL A 220 9.95 14.45 -0.89
C VAL A 220 9.87 14.19 -2.38
N PRO A 221 9.68 12.93 -2.81
CA PRO A 221 9.36 12.65 -4.19
C PRO A 221 8.12 13.45 -4.57
N THR A 222 8.25 14.31 -5.54
CA THR A 222 7.10 14.96 -6.15
C THR A 222 6.58 14.05 -7.24
N ALA A 223 5.34 14.24 -7.67
CA ALA A 223 4.84 13.60 -8.90
C ALA A 223 5.77 13.87 -10.10
N ASP A 224 6.57 14.94 -10.03
CA ASP A 224 7.52 15.35 -11.07
C ASP A 224 8.90 14.67 -10.96
N ASP A 225 9.27 14.10 -9.82
CA ASP A 225 10.54 13.38 -9.62
C ASP A 225 10.43 12.35 -8.49
N PRO A 226 9.87 11.19 -8.79
CA PRO A 226 9.74 10.09 -7.82
C PRO A 226 11.08 9.45 -7.49
N PHE A 227 12.16 9.76 -8.22
CA PHE A 227 13.52 9.26 -8.01
C PHE A 227 14.46 10.32 -7.42
N ALA A 228 13.93 11.45 -6.93
CA ALA A 228 14.71 12.55 -6.36
C ALA A 228 15.46 12.22 -5.06
N GLY A 229 15.39 10.97 -4.60
CA GLY A 229 16.13 10.51 -3.42
C GLY A 229 17.64 10.60 -3.62
N THR A 230 18.33 11.20 -2.67
CA THR A 230 19.79 11.43 -2.72
C THR A 230 20.60 10.14 -2.65
N ASN A 231 19.98 9.02 -2.29
CA ASN A 231 20.59 7.73 -2.02
C ASN A 231 20.03 6.62 -2.91
N ALA A 232 19.37 6.96 -4.02
CA ALA A 232 18.92 5.98 -5.00
C ALA A 232 20.09 5.09 -5.42
N VAL A 233 19.87 3.78 -5.45
CA VAL A 233 20.85 2.84 -5.96
C VAL A 233 20.93 3.03 -7.48
N PRO A 234 22.09 3.24 -8.06
CA PRO A 234 22.21 3.31 -9.51
C PRO A 234 21.65 2.05 -10.16
N VAL A 235 20.88 2.20 -11.24
CA VAL A 235 20.29 1.07 -11.98
C VAL A 235 21.38 0.05 -12.37
N SER A 236 22.56 0.55 -12.77
CA SER A 236 23.71 -0.30 -13.10
C SER A 236 24.11 -1.27 -11.97
N ARG A 237 23.91 -0.91 -10.71
CA ARG A 237 24.15 -1.82 -9.57
C ARG A 237 23.08 -2.89 -9.47
N ILE A 238 21.82 -2.58 -9.74
CA ILE A 238 20.75 -3.59 -9.78
C ILE A 238 21.03 -4.59 -10.89
N LEU A 239 21.48 -4.09 -12.05
CA LEU A 239 21.79 -4.93 -13.21
C LEU A 239 23.03 -5.83 -13.01
N SER A 240 23.98 -5.42 -12.17
CA SER A 240 25.27 -6.13 -12.02
C SER A 240 25.48 -6.84 -10.69
N ASP A 241 24.82 -6.42 -9.60
CA ASP A 241 25.02 -6.94 -8.24
C ASP A 241 23.89 -7.87 -7.81
N GLN A 242 23.99 -9.13 -8.19
CA GLN A 242 23.00 -10.15 -7.82
C GLN A 242 22.87 -10.36 -6.29
N ASN A 243 23.92 -10.09 -5.50
CA ASN A 243 23.84 -10.24 -4.05
C ASN A 243 22.99 -9.11 -3.44
N LEU A 244 23.08 -7.90 -3.96
CA LEU A 244 22.21 -6.80 -3.58
C LEU A 244 20.73 -7.15 -3.86
N VAL A 245 20.45 -7.65 -5.07
CA VAL A 245 19.09 -8.07 -5.46
C VAL A 245 18.57 -9.18 -4.55
N ARG A 246 19.34 -10.26 -4.37
CA ARG A 246 18.95 -11.39 -3.49
C ARG A 246 18.72 -10.94 -2.05
N GLY A 247 19.58 -10.09 -1.52
CA GLY A 247 19.48 -9.58 -0.15
C GLY A 247 18.21 -8.74 0.06
N GLN A 248 17.87 -7.88 -0.89
CA GLN A 248 16.64 -7.06 -0.86
C GLN A 248 15.40 -7.96 -0.86
N ILE A 249 15.34 -8.91 -1.78
CA ILE A 249 14.18 -9.82 -1.89
C ILE A 249 14.10 -10.74 -0.67
N ALA A 250 15.20 -11.25 -0.15
CA ALA A 250 15.22 -12.05 1.07
C ALA A 250 14.70 -11.26 2.29
N ALA A 251 15.03 -9.98 2.38
CA ALA A 251 14.53 -9.10 3.44
C ALA A 251 13.01 -8.88 3.34
N TYR A 252 12.48 -8.66 2.15
CA TYR A 252 11.04 -8.59 1.87
C TYR A 252 10.34 -9.90 2.28
N LEU A 253 10.76 -11.02 1.74
CA LEU A 253 10.14 -12.33 2.00
C LEU A 253 10.34 -12.82 3.44
N SER A 254 11.26 -12.24 4.21
CA SER A 254 11.36 -12.50 5.65
C SER A 254 10.11 -12.09 6.42
N ASN A 255 9.36 -11.09 5.92
CA ASN A 255 8.09 -10.69 6.50
C ASN A 255 7.01 -11.74 6.23
N TRP A 256 6.96 -12.32 5.03
CA TRP A 256 6.06 -13.42 4.69
C TRP A 256 6.29 -14.65 5.59
N ARG A 257 7.55 -15.03 5.84
CA ARG A 257 7.88 -16.13 6.76
C ARG A 257 7.31 -15.85 8.16
N LYS A 258 7.44 -14.62 8.65
CA LYS A 258 6.89 -14.23 9.96
C LYS A 258 5.36 -14.30 9.99
N VAL A 259 4.68 -13.86 8.92
CA VAL A 259 3.22 -14.00 8.82
C VAL A 259 2.81 -15.47 8.87
N VAL A 260 3.55 -16.35 8.21
CA VAL A 260 3.30 -17.79 8.25
C VAL A 260 3.60 -18.38 9.63
N GLU A 261 4.67 -17.98 10.31
CA GLU A 261 4.99 -18.43 11.67
C GLU A 261 3.94 -17.99 12.69
N LEU A 262 3.47 -16.75 12.59
CA LEU A 262 2.43 -16.19 13.45
C LEU A 262 1.07 -16.89 13.28
N SER A 263 0.80 -17.46 12.10
CA SER A 263 -0.46 -18.15 11.84
C SER A 263 -0.73 -19.33 12.79
N ARG A 264 0.34 -19.95 13.28
CA ARG A 264 0.23 -21.06 14.25
C ARG A 264 -0.24 -20.58 15.63
N ALA A 265 0.18 -19.40 16.04
CA ALA A 265 -0.21 -18.81 17.33
C ALA A 265 -1.60 -18.19 17.30
N TYR A 266 -1.98 -17.60 16.16
CA TYR A 266 -3.25 -16.88 15.99
C TYR A 266 -4.31 -17.65 15.20
N HIS A 267 -4.02 -18.90 14.79
CA HIS A 267 -4.94 -19.85 14.15
C HIS A 267 -5.61 -19.36 12.87
N TYR A 268 -4.87 -18.66 12.00
CA TYR A 268 -5.36 -18.27 10.67
C TYR A 268 -4.62 -19.01 9.55
N LYS A 269 -5.25 -19.14 8.38
CA LYS A 269 -4.58 -19.61 7.16
C LYS A 269 -3.84 -18.45 6.49
N PRO A 270 -2.50 -18.49 6.37
CA PRO A 270 -1.75 -17.45 5.69
C PRO A 270 -1.79 -17.62 4.17
N VAL A 271 -1.99 -16.50 3.47
CA VAL A 271 -2.00 -16.39 2.00
C VAL A 271 -1.10 -15.22 1.63
N CYS A 272 0.06 -15.49 1.05
CA CYS A 272 1.04 -14.49 0.66
C CYS A 272 1.06 -14.37 -0.87
N ILE A 273 0.81 -13.17 -1.37
CA ILE A 273 0.62 -12.90 -2.80
C ILE A 273 1.53 -11.77 -3.25
N LEU A 274 2.42 -12.07 -4.20
CA LEU A 274 3.15 -11.06 -4.94
C LEU A 274 2.21 -10.44 -5.98
N THR A 275 2.02 -9.13 -5.86
CA THR A 275 1.09 -8.37 -6.70
C THR A 275 1.48 -8.38 -8.18
N PRO A 276 0.52 -8.24 -9.11
CA PRO A 276 0.82 -8.05 -10.52
C PRO A 276 1.71 -6.82 -10.74
N ALA A 277 2.67 -6.96 -11.63
CA ALA A 277 3.65 -5.93 -11.95
C ALA A 277 3.69 -5.55 -13.43
N SER A 278 2.77 -6.09 -14.23
CA SER A 278 2.75 -5.88 -15.68
C SER A 278 2.70 -4.41 -16.08
N GLY A 279 2.07 -3.54 -15.28
CA GLY A 279 2.08 -2.09 -15.54
C GLY A 279 3.48 -1.47 -15.60
N GLY A 280 4.42 -1.97 -14.80
CA GLY A 280 5.82 -1.55 -14.80
C GLY A 280 6.75 -2.39 -15.67
N LEU A 281 6.32 -3.59 -16.10
CA LEU A 281 7.16 -4.58 -16.77
C LEU A 281 6.79 -4.83 -18.23
N ASP A 282 5.59 -4.46 -18.66
CA ASP A 282 5.16 -4.49 -20.08
C ASP A 282 5.78 -3.29 -20.81
N GLU A 283 6.84 -3.52 -21.57
CA GLU A 283 7.60 -2.45 -22.21
C GLU A 283 6.73 -1.51 -23.06
N PRO A 284 5.85 -1.98 -23.94
CA PRO A 284 4.99 -1.10 -24.74
C PRO A 284 4.13 -0.15 -23.89
N PHE A 285 3.69 -0.60 -22.74
CA PHE A 285 2.89 0.19 -21.81
C PHE A 285 3.74 1.07 -20.87
N ALA A 286 4.80 0.51 -20.30
CA ALA A 286 5.63 1.14 -19.28
C ALA A 286 6.55 2.23 -19.84
N LEU A 287 7.19 1.99 -20.98
CA LEU A 287 8.20 2.85 -21.55
C LEU A 287 7.73 4.30 -21.76
N PRO A 288 6.63 4.58 -22.48
CA PRO A 288 6.17 5.96 -22.68
C PRO A 288 5.76 6.64 -21.36
N ARG A 289 5.22 5.87 -20.42
CA ARG A 289 4.82 6.38 -19.10
C ARG A 289 6.03 6.74 -18.24
N MET A 290 7.06 5.90 -18.20
CA MET A 290 8.32 6.21 -17.50
C MET A 290 9.00 7.44 -18.08
N MET A 291 9.09 7.54 -19.41
CA MET A 291 9.67 8.71 -20.07
C MET A 291 8.92 9.99 -19.73
N LYS A 292 7.59 9.96 -19.72
CA LYS A 292 6.75 11.13 -19.43
C LYS A 292 6.76 11.47 -17.95
N SER A 293 6.46 10.52 -17.07
CA SER A 293 6.26 10.77 -15.65
C SER A 293 7.56 11.03 -14.89
N PHE A 294 8.64 10.36 -15.29
CA PHE A 294 9.94 10.45 -14.63
C PHE A 294 10.98 11.25 -15.43
N ARG A 295 10.57 11.81 -16.58
CA ARG A 295 11.45 12.58 -17.47
C ARG A 295 12.72 11.83 -17.87
N LEU A 296 12.62 10.49 -17.99
CA LEU A 296 13.75 9.65 -18.34
C LEU A 296 14.00 9.65 -19.85
N SER A 297 15.26 9.47 -20.26
CA SER A 297 15.57 9.11 -21.62
C SER A 297 15.00 7.72 -21.94
N ARG A 298 14.82 7.42 -23.22
CA ARG A 298 14.36 6.09 -23.65
C ARG A 298 15.28 4.99 -23.14
N GLU A 299 16.57 5.20 -23.22
CA GLU A 299 17.60 4.26 -22.77
C GLU A 299 17.49 3.99 -21.26
N THR A 300 17.46 5.06 -20.46
CA THR A 300 17.32 4.93 -18.99
C THR A 300 16.00 4.26 -18.61
N ALA A 301 14.90 4.55 -19.30
CA ALA A 301 13.61 3.92 -19.01
C ALA A 301 13.64 2.41 -19.31
N LEU A 302 14.30 1.99 -20.39
CA LEU A 302 14.49 0.57 -20.72
C LEU A 302 15.36 -0.14 -19.66
N GLU A 303 16.44 0.50 -19.22
CA GLU A 303 17.27 -0.04 -18.14
C GLU A 303 16.46 -0.24 -16.84
N TRP A 304 15.58 0.71 -16.50
CA TRP A 304 14.69 0.58 -15.33
C TRP A 304 13.68 -0.57 -15.48
N ILE A 305 13.05 -0.73 -16.63
CA ILE A 305 12.14 -1.86 -16.91
C ILE A 305 12.89 -3.19 -16.74
N HIS A 306 14.10 -3.27 -17.28
CA HIS A 306 14.95 -4.47 -17.14
C HIS A 306 15.35 -4.72 -15.68
N ALA A 307 15.74 -3.68 -14.95
CA ALA A 307 16.08 -3.81 -13.54
C ALA A 307 14.89 -4.30 -12.69
N PHE A 308 13.69 -3.76 -12.93
CA PHE A 308 12.49 -4.24 -12.26
C PHE A 308 12.19 -5.70 -12.61
N ARG A 309 12.37 -6.12 -13.87
CA ARG A 309 12.22 -7.52 -14.26
C ARG A 309 13.16 -8.42 -13.46
N ILE A 310 14.44 -8.07 -13.32
CA ILE A 310 15.41 -8.82 -12.52
C ILE A 310 14.95 -8.98 -11.05
N LEU A 311 14.42 -7.90 -10.47
CA LEU A 311 13.94 -7.90 -9.09
C LEU A 311 12.72 -8.82 -8.92
N TYR A 312 11.74 -8.75 -9.81
CA TYR A 312 10.53 -9.58 -9.74
C TYR A 312 10.80 -11.05 -10.06
N ASP A 313 11.72 -11.34 -11.00
CA ASP A 313 12.15 -12.71 -11.30
C ASP A 313 12.87 -13.34 -10.10
N GLU A 314 13.69 -12.56 -9.38
CA GLU A 314 14.31 -13.03 -8.15
C GLU A 314 13.26 -13.26 -7.05
N ALA A 315 12.27 -12.38 -6.92
CA ALA A 315 11.17 -12.58 -5.97
C ALA A 315 10.41 -13.87 -6.28
N GLY A 316 10.05 -14.12 -7.54
CA GLY A 316 9.40 -15.34 -7.97
C GLY A 316 10.21 -16.61 -7.61
N ARG A 317 11.52 -16.60 -7.91
CA ARG A 317 12.41 -17.72 -7.55
C ARG A 317 12.47 -18.00 -6.05
N GLN A 318 12.56 -16.96 -5.23
CA GLN A 318 12.59 -17.13 -3.77
C GLN A 318 11.24 -17.54 -3.19
N ILE A 319 10.12 -17.10 -3.77
CA ILE A 319 8.76 -17.52 -3.39
C ILE A 319 8.59 -19.03 -3.60
N ASP A 320 9.08 -19.58 -4.69
CA ASP A 320 9.02 -21.03 -4.93
C ASP A 320 9.71 -21.83 -3.85
N GLY A 321 10.78 -21.30 -3.28
CA GLY A 321 11.50 -21.88 -2.14
C GLY A 321 10.78 -21.77 -0.79
N LEU A 322 9.68 -20.97 -0.70
CA LEU A 322 8.89 -20.82 0.53
C LEU A 322 7.72 -21.81 0.63
N ARG A 323 7.39 -22.53 -0.45
CA ARG A 323 6.20 -23.38 -0.50
C ARG A 323 6.17 -24.39 0.64
N GLN A 324 5.05 -24.41 1.35
CA GLN A 324 4.77 -25.32 2.45
C GLN A 324 3.25 -25.58 2.55
N PRO A 325 2.82 -26.73 3.10
CA PRO A 325 1.40 -27.10 3.12
C PRO A 325 0.50 -26.15 3.92
N ASP A 326 1.08 -25.50 4.95
CA ASP A 326 0.32 -24.66 5.89
C ASP A 326 0.02 -23.27 5.34
N ALA A 327 0.59 -22.89 4.19
CA ALA A 327 0.46 -21.56 3.60
C ALA A 327 0.15 -21.62 2.11
N VAL A 328 -0.51 -20.58 1.60
CA VAL A 328 -0.69 -20.37 0.16
C VAL A 328 0.29 -19.29 -0.30
N PHE A 329 1.06 -19.57 -1.33
CA PHE A 329 1.95 -18.62 -1.98
C PHE A 329 1.56 -18.48 -3.45
N LEU A 330 1.32 -17.23 -3.87
CA LEU A 330 0.91 -16.92 -5.23
C LEU A 330 1.82 -15.82 -5.79
N ASN A 331 2.42 -16.09 -6.92
CA ASN A 331 3.12 -15.09 -7.71
C ASN A 331 2.23 -14.64 -8.87
N MET A 332 1.87 -13.36 -8.89
CA MET A 332 1.03 -12.77 -9.92
C MET A 332 1.80 -11.76 -10.80
N THR A 333 3.13 -11.75 -10.73
CA THR A 333 3.98 -10.77 -11.43
C THR A 333 3.55 -10.54 -12.88
N ASP A 334 3.33 -11.61 -13.64
CA ASP A 334 2.98 -11.57 -15.05
C ASP A 334 1.47 -11.75 -15.33
N ASP A 335 0.64 -11.80 -14.30
CA ASP A 335 -0.80 -11.79 -14.45
C ASP A 335 -1.26 -10.40 -14.96
N LEU A 336 -2.47 -10.29 -15.51
CA LEU A 336 -3.07 -9.07 -16.05
C LEU A 336 -2.37 -8.54 -17.31
N GLN A 337 -2.25 -9.40 -18.30
CA GLN A 337 -1.78 -9.02 -19.65
C GLN A 337 -2.98 -8.87 -20.63
N PRO A 338 -2.92 -7.93 -21.58
CA PRO A 338 -1.92 -6.86 -21.71
C PRO A 338 -2.12 -5.78 -20.64
N ALA A 339 -1.03 -5.12 -20.23
CA ALA A 339 -1.06 -4.12 -19.17
C ALA A 339 -2.04 -2.97 -19.43
N GLU A 340 -2.16 -2.49 -20.68
CA GLU A 340 -3.06 -1.40 -21.08
C GLU A 340 -4.53 -1.64 -20.71
N LYS A 341 -4.97 -2.90 -20.69
CA LYS A 341 -6.34 -3.27 -20.32
C LYS A 341 -6.61 -3.14 -18.82
N TYR A 342 -5.60 -3.35 -18.01
CA TYR A 342 -5.77 -3.55 -16.57
C TYR A 342 -5.16 -2.45 -15.70
N PHE A 343 -4.13 -1.75 -16.20
CA PHE A 343 -3.41 -0.74 -15.45
C PHE A 343 -3.67 0.66 -15.98
N TRP A 344 -3.88 1.61 -15.08
CA TRP A 344 -3.95 3.01 -15.45
C TRP A 344 -2.62 3.75 -15.27
N ASP A 345 -1.74 3.26 -14.41
CA ASP A 345 -0.35 3.70 -14.28
C ASP A 345 0.61 2.49 -14.18
N LEU A 346 1.85 2.72 -13.77
CA LEU A 346 2.87 1.67 -13.69
C LEU A 346 2.62 0.64 -12.57
N ALA A 347 1.70 0.89 -11.65
CA ALA A 347 1.47 0.06 -10.48
C ALA A 347 -0.02 -0.23 -10.20
N HIS A 348 -0.92 0.73 -10.45
CA HIS A 348 -2.30 0.63 -10.03
C HIS A 348 -3.23 0.15 -11.15
N VAL A 349 -4.25 -0.57 -10.74
CA VAL A 349 -5.18 -1.24 -11.65
C VAL A 349 -6.54 -0.55 -11.70
N TYR A 350 -7.25 -0.71 -12.82
CA TYR A 350 -8.65 -0.33 -12.92
C TYR A 350 -9.54 -1.21 -12.05
N ASP A 351 -10.73 -0.74 -11.71
CA ASP A 351 -11.69 -1.46 -10.87
C ASP A 351 -12.02 -2.86 -11.39
N GLU A 352 -12.18 -3.01 -12.70
CA GLU A 352 -12.50 -4.28 -13.36
C GLU A 352 -11.38 -5.32 -13.19
N ALA A 353 -10.13 -4.86 -13.12
CA ALA A 353 -8.99 -5.74 -12.88
C ALA A 353 -9.05 -6.38 -11.49
N ASN A 354 -9.59 -5.70 -10.49
CA ASN A 354 -9.76 -6.27 -9.15
C ASN A 354 -10.69 -7.48 -9.13
N THR A 355 -11.67 -7.55 -10.04
CA THR A 355 -12.49 -8.76 -10.22
C THR A 355 -11.66 -9.93 -10.74
N THR A 356 -10.82 -9.70 -11.75
CA THR A 356 -9.90 -10.71 -12.29
C THR A 356 -8.90 -11.18 -11.22
N ILE A 357 -8.35 -10.23 -10.44
CA ILE A 357 -7.45 -10.53 -9.31
C ILE A 357 -8.18 -11.39 -8.28
N ALA A 358 -9.40 -11.02 -7.88
CA ALA A 358 -10.19 -11.76 -6.91
C ALA A 358 -10.49 -13.19 -7.37
N GLU A 359 -10.81 -13.39 -8.66
CA GLU A 359 -10.99 -14.72 -9.25
C GLU A 359 -9.70 -15.55 -9.20
N ARG A 360 -8.57 -14.95 -9.53
CA ARG A 360 -7.27 -15.61 -9.49
C ARG A 360 -6.89 -16.03 -8.07
N ILE A 361 -7.11 -15.12 -7.10
CA ILE A 361 -6.92 -15.41 -5.68
C ILE A 361 -7.84 -16.52 -5.23
N TYR A 362 -9.15 -16.45 -5.55
CA TYR A 362 -10.12 -17.46 -5.18
C TYR A 362 -9.70 -18.87 -5.65
N VAL A 363 -9.24 -19.01 -6.90
CA VAL A 363 -8.78 -20.31 -7.41
C VAL A 363 -7.68 -20.89 -6.52
N ALA A 364 -6.74 -20.07 -6.07
CA ALA A 364 -5.64 -20.50 -5.22
C ALA A 364 -6.06 -20.84 -3.78
N ILE A 365 -7.03 -20.10 -3.22
CA ILE A 365 -7.45 -20.28 -1.82
C ILE A 365 -8.69 -21.15 -1.66
N ARG A 366 -9.35 -21.58 -2.72
CA ARG A 366 -10.62 -22.33 -2.67
C ARG A 366 -10.60 -23.51 -1.70
N PRO A 367 -9.61 -24.40 -1.70
CA PRO A 367 -9.59 -25.51 -0.73
C PRO A 367 -9.57 -25.02 0.72
N ALA A 368 -8.80 -23.99 1.02
CA ALA A 368 -8.72 -23.42 2.36
C ALA A 368 -10.03 -22.70 2.76
N VAL A 369 -10.71 -22.06 1.83
CA VAL A 369 -12.05 -21.46 2.06
C VAL A 369 -13.08 -22.54 2.37
N GLU A 370 -13.10 -23.64 1.62
CA GLU A 370 -14.02 -24.76 1.83
C GLU A 370 -13.79 -25.41 3.19
N ASP A 371 -12.54 -25.64 3.58
CA ASP A 371 -12.17 -26.17 4.90
C ASP A 371 -12.58 -25.22 6.03
N ALA A 372 -12.33 -23.93 5.89
CA ALA A 372 -12.71 -22.93 6.87
C ALA A 372 -14.24 -22.82 7.02
N LEU A 373 -14.99 -22.82 5.89
CA LEU A 373 -16.45 -22.83 5.92
C LEU A 373 -17.02 -24.08 6.58
N ALA A 374 -16.40 -25.24 6.40
CA ALA A 374 -16.78 -26.48 7.08
C ALA A 374 -16.50 -26.40 8.59
N THR A 375 -15.41 -25.75 8.99
CA THR A 375 -15.02 -25.55 10.39
C THR A 375 -15.99 -24.60 11.10
N VAL A 376 -16.22 -23.41 10.56
CA VAL A 376 -17.12 -22.41 11.19
C VAL A 376 -18.58 -22.87 11.20
N ALA A 377 -18.99 -23.74 10.28
CA ALA A 377 -20.34 -24.30 10.28
C ALA A 377 -20.64 -25.18 11.51
N ARG A 378 -19.62 -25.71 12.17
CA ARG A 378 -19.73 -26.54 13.39
C ARG A 378 -19.76 -25.73 14.67
N GLU A 379 -19.46 -24.42 14.59
CA GLU A 379 -19.50 -23.54 15.75
C GLU A 379 -20.93 -23.46 16.32
N PRO A 380 -21.12 -23.52 17.67
CA PRO A 380 -22.42 -23.37 18.27
C PRO A 380 -23.00 -21.98 18.02
N LEU A 381 -24.29 -21.85 17.84
CA LEU A 381 -24.99 -20.57 17.65
C LEU A 381 -25.04 -19.70 18.91
N THR A 382 -24.84 -20.30 20.08
CA THR A 382 -24.82 -19.61 21.36
C THR A 382 -23.38 -19.22 21.70
N GLY A 383 -22.98 -18.04 21.23
CA GLY A 383 -21.71 -17.45 21.62
C GLY A 383 -21.80 -16.84 23.03
N ALA A 384 -21.58 -17.63 24.07
CA ALA A 384 -20.93 -17.07 25.23
C ALA A 384 -19.45 -16.86 24.88
N PRO A 385 -18.85 -15.67 25.08
CA PRO A 385 -17.41 -15.54 24.98
C PRO A 385 -16.81 -16.56 25.94
N ALA A 386 -15.94 -17.45 25.43
CA ALA A 386 -15.08 -18.22 26.30
C ALA A 386 -14.29 -17.18 27.10
N GLU A 387 -14.57 -17.09 28.39
CA GLU A 387 -13.71 -16.39 29.34
C GLU A 387 -12.34 -17.04 29.18
N SER A 388 -11.44 -16.34 28.49
CA SER A 388 -10.04 -16.72 28.46
C SER A 388 -9.53 -16.62 29.89
N GLU A 389 -9.41 -17.74 30.55
CA GLU A 389 -8.55 -17.87 31.71
C GLU A 389 -7.15 -17.32 31.35
N ARG A 390 -6.73 -16.42 32.14
CA ARG A 390 -5.54 -15.53 32.12
C ARG A 390 -4.21 -16.17 31.73
#